data_b64a4493a8f8230fb55c47cd512d7281
#
_entry.id   b64a4493a8f8230fb55c47cd512d7281
#
_cell.length_a   1.000
_cell.length_b   1.000
_cell.length_c   1.000
_cell.angle_alpha   90.00
_cell.angle_beta   90.00
_cell.angle_gamma   90.00
#
_symmetry.space_group_name_H-M   'P 1'
#
loop_
_entity.id
_entity.type
_entity.pdbx_description
1 polymer ?
#
loop_
_entity_poly.entity_id
_entity_poly.type
_entity_poly.pdbx_seq_one_letter_code
_entity_poly.pdbx_strand_id
1 'polypeptide(L)'
;MRIGYFLSSEEFGPRELVRQARMAEQAGFDGLWISDHFHPWNDEQGHSGFVWSTIGAIAQATSQMKLTTAVTCPTVRIHPAIIAQAAATSAVLLEGRFALGLGSGEALNEHILGDRWPAVDTRLEMLEEAVEVIRTLWQGGMQSHRGRHYQVENARIYDLPEQLPPILISGFGSKSTSLAARIGDGYCTVGPDAEAVESFRSQAGGGKLVAGGMKACVAKTEEEARETVYRLWPNEALPGELAQVLPTPAHFEQASELVSAEQASEDVPCGPDPERQLEAIQAYADAGFDELYIQQIGDQQEPFFELYANEILPRFNDSKPQQGVFVGEGARA
;
A
#
# COMPACT_ATOMS: atom_id res chain seq x y z
N MET A 1 3.49 12.21 -13.35
CA MET A 1 3.25 11.26 -12.24
C MET A 1 2.32 10.16 -12.73
N ARG A 2 2.57 8.89 -12.40
CA ARG A 2 1.67 7.75 -12.72
C ARG A 2 0.61 7.60 -11.64
N ILE A 3 -0.61 7.19 -12.02
CA ILE A 3 -1.72 7.04 -11.09
C ILE A 3 -2.12 5.57 -11.02
N GLY A 4 -2.04 4.98 -9.84
CA GLY A 4 -2.44 3.62 -9.51
C GLY A 4 -3.67 3.58 -8.59
N TYR A 5 -4.22 2.38 -8.41
CA TYR A 5 -5.31 2.11 -7.48
C TYR A 5 -4.82 1.35 -6.25
N PHE A 6 -5.30 1.71 -5.07
CA PHE A 6 -4.93 1.05 -3.82
C PHE A 6 -6.07 0.12 -3.34
N LEU A 7 -5.78 -1.16 -3.33
CA LEU A 7 -6.66 -2.23 -2.86
C LEU A 7 -6.59 -2.33 -1.32
N SER A 8 -7.66 -1.95 -0.64
CA SER A 8 -7.76 -2.05 0.82
C SER A 8 -8.21 -3.44 1.25
N SER A 9 -7.30 -4.22 1.79
CA SER A 9 -7.60 -5.55 2.34
C SER A 9 -8.43 -5.49 3.62
N GLU A 10 -8.49 -4.35 4.26
CA GLU A 10 -9.25 -4.08 5.48
C GLU A 10 -10.74 -3.89 5.20
N GLU A 11 -11.08 -3.22 4.09
CA GLU A 11 -12.47 -2.97 3.69
C GLU A 11 -13.07 -4.07 2.83
N PHE A 12 -12.24 -4.84 2.10
CA PHE A 12 -12.76 -5.74 1.08
C PHE A 12 -12.20 -7.14 1.17
N GLY A 13 -13.10 -8.11 1.02
CA GLY A 13 -12.74 -9.53 0.95
C GLY A 13 -11.97 -9.86 -0.34
N PRO A 14 -11.23 -10.98 -0.38
CA PRO A 14 -10.32 -11.32 -1.48
C PRO A 14 -10.96 -11.35 -2.87
N ARG A 15 -12.21 -11.80 -2.99
CA ARG A 15 -12.92 -11.84 -4.29
C ARG A 15 -13.20 -10.44 -4.82
N GLU A 16 -13.57 -9.53 -3.92
CA GLU A 16 -13.84 -8.15 -4.26
C GLU A 16 -12.56 -7.43 -4.66
N LEU A 17 -11.46 -7.64 -3.95
CA LEU A 17 -10.14 -7.10 -4.32
C LEU A 17 -9.71 -7.54 -5.72
N VAL A 18 -9.96 -8.80 -6.11
CA VAL A 18 -9.69 -9.28 -7.47
C VAL A 18 -10.61 -8.59 -8.51
N ARG A 19 -11.89 -8.34 -8.17
CA ARG A 19 -12.81 -7.58 -9.03
C ARG A 19 -12.31 -6.13 -9.22
N GLN A 20 -11.97 -5.46 -8.14
CA GLN A 20 -11.44 -4.09 -8.16
C GLN A 20 -10.12 -3.98 -8.95
N ALA A 21 -9.23 -4.98 -8.86
CA ALA A 21 -8.01 -5.03 -9.66
C ALA A 21 -8.29 -5.05 -11.17
N ARG A 22 -9.30 -5.81 -11.61
CA ARG A 22 -9.76 -5.81 -13.01
C ARG A 22 -10.38 -4.47 -13.41
N MET A 23 -11.20 -3.89 -12.54
CA MET A 23 -11.82 -2.58 -12.79
C MET A 23 -10.75 -1.50 -12.93
N ALA A 24 -9.72 -1.50 -12.08
CA ALA A 24 -8.60 -0.58 -12.17
C ALA A 24 -7.84 -0.74 -13.51
N GLU A 25 -7.59 -1.97 -13.97
CA GLU A 25 -6.97 -2.23 -15.27
C GLU A 25 -7.84 -1.70 -16.41
N GLN A 26 -9.15 -1.95 -16.39
CA GLN A 26 -10.11 -1.49 -17.40
C GLN A 26 -10.25 0.04 -17.40
N ALA A 27 -10.23 0.67 -16.24
CA ALA A 27 -10.31 2.12 -16.08
C ALA A 27 -9.04 2.85 -16.54
N GLY A 28 -7.92 2.14 -16.69
CA GLY A 28 -6.66 2.70 -17.21
C GLY A 28 -5.69 3.18 -16.15
N PHE A 29 -5.81 2.72 -14.91
CA PHE A 29 -4.78 2.91 -13.87
C PHE A 29 -3.45 2.26 -14.25
N ASP A 30 -2.34 2.80 -13.75
CA ASP A 30 -0.99 2.34 -14.10
C ASP A 30 -0.51 1.14 -13.27
N GLY A 31 -1.09 0.92 -12.10
CA GLY A 31 -0.67 -0.15 -11.18
C GLY A 31 -1.58 -0.28 -9.97
N LEU A 32 -1.23 -1.21 -9.10
CA LEU A 32 -1.96 -1.55 -7.89
C LEU A 32 -1.05 -1.50 -6.67
N TRP A 33 -1.54 -0.93 -5.58
CA TRP A 33 -1.08 -1.22 -4.24
C TRP A 33 -2.05 -2.18 -3.57
N ILE A 34 -1.57 -2.97 -2.60
CA ILE A 34 -2.39 -3.82 -1.75
C ILE A 34 -1.85 -3.84 -0.33
N SER A 35 -2.70 -3.61 0.65
CA SER A 35 -2.34 -3.68 2.07
C SER A 35 -2.17 -5.13 2.57
N ASP A 36 -1.28 -5.34 3.53
CA ASP A 36 -1.00 -6.63 4.18
C ASP A 36 -1.26 -6.53 5.68
N HIS A 37 -2.48 -6.80 6.07
CA HIS A 37 -2.93 -6.77 7.45
C HIS A 37 -3.37 -8.16 7.93
N PHE A 38 -3.36 -8.37 9.26
CA PHE A 38 -4.00 -9.49 9.92
C PHE A 38 -5.36 -9.10 10.49
N HIS A 39 -5.47 -7.87 10.99
CA HIS A 39 -6.71 -7.26 11.45
C HIS A 39 -7.06 -6.03 10.61
N PRO A 40 -8.34 -5.70 10.41
CA PRO A 40 -8.74 -4.36 10.02
C PRO A 40 -8.44 -3.37 11.15
N TRP A 41 -8.51 -2.08 10.87
CA TRP A 41 -8.31 -1.04 11.89
C TRP A 41 -9.47 -0.97 12.88
N ASN A 42 -10.69 -1.28 12.41
CA ASN A 42 -11.91 -1.37 13.20
C ASN A 42 -12.83 -2.45 12.62
N ASP A 43 -13.82 -2.89 13.40
CA ASP A 43 -14.71 -3.97 12.99
C ASP A 43 -15.67 -3.58 11.84
N GLU A 44 -15.92 -2.27 11.62
CA GLU A 44 -16.74 -1.78 10.51
C GLU A 44 -16.10 -2.01 9.13
N GLN A 45 -14.78 -2.05 9.03
CA GLN A 45 -14.07 -2.41 7.80
C GLN A 45 -14.27 -3.89 7.44
N GLY A 46 -14.25 -4.78 8.44
CA GLY A 46 -14.80 -6.12 8.36
C GLY A 46 -13.96 -7.19 7.66
N HIS A 47 -12.81 -6.86 7.07
CA HIS A 47 -12.00 -7.80 6.31
C HIS A 47 -10.53 -7.75 6.69
N SER A 48 -9.81 -8.84 6.43
CA SER A 48 -8.34 -8.90 6.37
C SER A 48 -7.91 -10.26 5.80
N GLY A 49 -7.99 -10.42 4.50
CA GLY A 49 -7.59 -11.65 3.82
C GLY A 49 -6.07 -11.79 3.72
N PHE A 50 -5.55 -13.03 3.71
CA PHE A 50 -4.11 -13.26 3.55
C PHE A 50 -3.64 -12.76 2.18
N VAL A 51 -2.85 -11.68 2.18
CA VAL A 51 -2.48 -10.91 0.99
C VAL A 51 -1.80 -11.75 -0.09
N TRP A 52 -0.91 -12.67 0.29
CA TRP A 52 -0.14 -13.48 -0.66
C TRP A 52 -1.00 -14.43 -1.49
N SER A 53 -2.12 -14.93 -0.93
CA SER A 53 -3.11 -15.70 -1.69
C SER A 53 -3.89 -14.79 -2.66
N THR A 54 -4.23 -13.59 -2.23
CA THR A 54 -4.95 -12.59 -3.04
C THR A 54 -4.08 -12.10 -4.21
N ILE A 55 -2.79 -11.85 -3.99
CA ILE A 55 -1.82 -11.49 -5.05
C ILE A 55 -1.78 -12.54 -6.14
N GLY A 56 -1.73 -13.84 -5.78
CA GLY A 56 -1.77 -14.92 -6.76
C GLY A 56 -3.04 -14.91 -7.63
N ALA A 57 -4.20 -14.60 -7.03
CA ALA A 57 -5.46 -14.48 -7.76
C ALA A 57 -5.49 -13.21 -8.68
N ILE A 58 -4.97 -12.07 -8.20
CA ILE A 58 -4.85 -10.84 -8.99
C ILE A 58 -3.91 -11.06 -10.18
N ALA A 59 -2.79 -11.77 -9.99
CA ALA A 59 -1.85 -12.08 -11.06
C ALA A 59 -2.50 -12.81 -12.24
N GLN A 60 -3.46 -13.71 -11.96
CA GLN A 60 -4.23 -14.41 -12.99
C GLN A 60 -5.39 -13.60 -13.56
N ALA A 61 -5.81 -12.54 -12.87
CA ALA A 61 -6.98 -11.74 -13.23
C ALA A 61 -6.63 -10.48 -14.04
N THR A 62 -5.35 -10.09 -14.04
CA THR A 62 -4.83 -8.88 -14.68
C THR A 62 -3.66 -9.20 -15.62
N SER A 63 -3.48 -8.40 -16.66
CA SER A 63 -2.46 -8.63 -17.70
C SER A 63 -1.35 -7.58 -17.74
N GLN A 64 -1.65 -6.32 -17.36
CA GLN A 64 -0.73 -5.20 -17.48
C GLN A 64 -0.41 -4.52 -16.13
N MET A 65 -1.25 -4.77 -15.11
CA MET A 65 -1.12 -4.07 -13.83
C MET A 65 0.17 -4.44 -13.11
N LYS A 66 0.96 -3.44 -12.76
CA LYS A 66 2.00 -3.58 -11.74
C LYS A 66 1.33 -3.74 -10.38
N LEU A 67 1.91 -4.53 -9.50
CA LEU A 67 1.38 -4.71 -8.14
C LEU A 67 2.49 -4.61 -7.11
N THR A 68 2.25 -3.79 -6.08
CA THR A 68 3.17 -3.60 -4.96
C THR A 68 2.44 -3.84 -3.64
N THR A 69 3.05 -4.56 -2.70
CA THR A 69 2.55 -4.60 -1.32
C THR A 69 2.76 -3.25 -0.64
N ALA A 70 1.75 -2.71 0.03
CA ALA A 70 1.80 -1.37 0.63
C ALA A 70 1.23 -1.37 2.07
N VAL A 71 1.97 -1.93 3.06
CA VAL A 71 3.25 -2.59 2.92
C VAL A 71 3.26 -3.89 3.74
N THR A 72 4.06 -4.87 3.35
CA THR A 72 4.29 -6.07 4.17
C THR A 72 5.29 -5.76 5.28
N CYS A 73 5.02 -6.25 6.49
CA CYS A 73 5.96 -6.19 7.61
C CYS A 73 6.72 -7.53 7.73
N PRO A 74 8.05 -7.55 7.48
CA PRO A 74 8.85 -8.76 7.55
C PRO A 74 9.51 -8.96 8.92
N THR A 75 8.95 -8.41 10.01
CA THR A 75 9.70 -8.33 11.28
C THR A 75 9.26 -9.36 12.31
N VAL A 76 8.00 -9.43 12.69
CA VAL A 76 7.53 -10.28 13.82
C VAL A 76 6.59 -11.37 13.33
N ARG A 77 5.46 -11.01 12.73
CA ARG A 77 4.41 -11.95 12.32
C ARG A 77 4.85 -12.95 11.25
N ILE A 78 5.66 -12.52 10.29
CA ILE A 78 6.14 -13.37 9.20
C ILE A 78 7.66 -13.22 9.06
N HIS A 79 8.37 -14.35 9.16
CA HIS A 79 9.82 -14.37 9.01
C HIS A 79 10.26 -13.92 7.60
N PRO A 80 11.32 -13.11 7.45
CA PRO A 80 11.77 -12.58 6.15
C PRO A 80 12.10 -13.65 5.10
N ALA A 81 12.52 -14.86 5.51
CA ALA A 81 12.74 -15.96 4.57
C ALA A 81 11.43 -16.42 3.89
N ILE A 82 10.30 -16.38 4.60
CA ILE A 82 8.99 -16.72 4.04
C ILE A 82 8.52 -15.59 3.11
N ILE A 83 8.74 -14.33 3.49
CA ILE A 83 8.46 -13.18 2.62
C ILE A 83 9.31 -13.24 1.34
N ALA A 84 10.60 -13.60 1.45
CA ALA A 84 11.47 -13.76 0.29
C ALA A 84 10.92 -14.79 -0.71
N GLN A 85 10.43 -15.93 -0.23
CA GLN A 85 9.82 -16.96 -1.06
C GLN A 85 8.49 -16.49 -1.67
N ALA A 86 7.61 -15.88 -0.87
CA ALA A 86 6.32 -15.40 -1.31
C ALA A 86 6.47 -14.31 -2.40
N ALA A 87 7.38 -13.35 -2.20
CA ALA A 87 7.67 -12.30 -3.15
C ALA A 87 8.30 -12.82 -4.46
N ALA A 88 9.21 -13.80 -4.38
CA ALA A 88 9.77 -14.45 -5.57
C ALA A 88 8.68 -15.16 -6.38
N THR A 89 7.79 -15.91 -5.71
CA THR A 89 6.65 -16.58 -6.35
C THR A 89 5.69 -15.57 -7.00
N SER A 90 5.38 -14.48 -6.30
CA SER A 90 4.53 -13.41 -6.82
C SER A 90 5.15 -12.74 -8.04
N ALA A 91 6.47 -12.50 -8.02
CA ALA A 91 7.19 -11.91 -9.15
C ALA A 91 7.20 -12.84 -10.39
N VAL A 92 7.31 -14.16 -10.18
CA VAL A 92 7.18 -15.15 -11.28
C VAL A 92 5.76 -15.10 -11.87
N LEU A 93 4.71 -15.11 -11.01
CA LEU A 93 3.31 -15.08 -11.47
C LEU A 93 2.93 -13.78 -12.18
N LEU A 94 3.53 -12.66 -11.76
CA LEU A 94 3.29 -11.32 -12.32
C LEU A 94 4.27 -10.97 -13.46
N GLU A 95 5.18 -11.88 -13.84
CA GLU A 95 6.07 -11.72 -15.00
C GLU A 95 6.82 -10.37 -15.00
N GLY A 96 7.45 -10.04 -13.88
CA GLY A 96 8.20 -8.79 -13.68
C GLY A 96 7.34 -7.56 -13.30
N ARG A 97 6.02 -7.70 -13.14
CA ARG A 97 5.10 -6.62 -12.71
C ARG A 97 4.96 -6.50 -11.19
N PHE A 98 5.73 -7.23 -10.40
CA PHE A 98 5.68 -7.20 -8.93
C PHE A 98 6.77 -6.31 -8.34
N ALA A 99 6.43 -5.58 -7.28
CA ALA A 99 7.36 -4.91 -6.39
C ALA A 99 7.04 -5.27 -4.93
N LEU A 100 8.05 -5.32 -4.09
CA LEU A 100 7.91 -5.64 -2.67
C LEU A 100 8.00 -4.36 -1.84
N GLY A 101 6.87 -3.86 -1.34
CA GLY A 101 6.86 -2.79 -0.37
C GLY A 101 6.95 -3.33 1.06
N LEU A 102 7.90 -2.83 1.84
CA LEU A 102 8.19 -3.25 3.20
C LEU A 102 8.13 -2.10 4.19
N GLY A 103 7.62 -2.38 5.38
CA GLY A 103 7.53 -1.44 6.49
C GLY A 103 7.91 -2.07 7.84
N SER A 104 8.06 -1.24 8.86
CA SER A 104 8.41 -1.68 10.21
C SER A 104 7.21 -2.20 11.02
N GLY A 105 6.00 -2.15 10.47
CA GLY A 105 4.78 -2.71 11.01
C GLY A 105 4.09 -1.91 12.10
N GLU A 106 2.92 -2.39 12.49
CA GLU A 106 2.07 -1.91 13.58
C GLU A 106 1.78 -3.03 14.58
N ALA A 107 1.60 -2.68 15.84
CA ALA A 107 1.23 -3.64 16.88
C ALA A 107 -0.06 -4.40 16.55
N LEU A 108 -1.03 -3.73 15.91
CA LEU A 108 -2.30 -4.30 15.48
C LEU A 108 -2.15 -5.64 14.73
N ASN A 109 -1.16 -5.72 13.85
CA ASN A 109 -0.95 -6.88 12.98
C ASN A 109 0.11 -7.85 13.50
N GLU A 110 1.10 -7.34 14.22
CA GLU A 110 2.32 -8.09 14.52
C GLU A 110 2.29 -8.81 15.89
N HIS A 111 1.42 -8.38 16.82
CA HIS A 111 1.35 -8.97 18.18
C HIS A 111 0.69 -10.35 18.25
N ILE A 112 0.04 -10.80 17.18
CA ILE A 112 -0.86 -11.98 17.16
C ILE A 112 -0.21 -13.30 17.54
N LEU A 113 1.11 -13.41 17.42
CA LEU A 113 1.85 -14.60 17.81
C LEU A 113 2.30 -14.59 19.29
N GLY A 114 1.96 -13.53 20.03
CA GLY A 114 2.29 -13.38 21.44
C GLY A 114 3.65 -12.76 21.72
N ASP A 115 4.39 -12.39 20.71
CA ASP A 115 5.66 -11.68 20.86
C ASP A 115 5.43 -10.24 21.32
N ARG A 116 6.42 -9.71 22.08
CA ARG A 116 6.39 -8.32 22.51
C ARG A 116 6.60 -7.40 21.30
N TRP A 117 5.78 -6.35 21.19
CA TRP A 117 6.00 -5.31 20.19
C TRP A 117 7.30 -4.53 20.49
N PRO A 118 8.29 -4.57 19.58
CA PRO A 118 9.59 -3.93 19.85
C PRO A 118 9.52 -2.41 19.75
N ALA A 119 10.47 -1.72 20.40
CA ALA A 119 10.66 -0.28 20.22
C ALA A 119 11.03 0.05 18.76
N VAL A 120 10.71 1.28 18.32
CA VAL A 120 10.88 1.73 16.93
C VAL A 120 12.30 1.50 16.40
N ASP A 121 13.33 1.82 17.18
CA ASP A 121 14.72 1.63 16.75
C ASP A 121 15.04 0.14 16.50
N THR A 122 14.55 -0.74 17.36
CA THR A 122 14.69 -2.20 17.17
C THR A 122 13.93 -2.68 15.93
N ARG A 123 12.72 -2.16 15.68
CA ARG A 123 11.96 -2.52 14.47
C ARG A 123 12.66 -2.08 13.19
N LEU A 124 13.32 -0.91 13.21
CA LEU A 124 14.12 -0.44 12.07
C LEU A 124 15.36 -1.31 11.85
N GLU A 125 16.07 -1.74 12.93
CA GLU A 125 17.16 -2.71 12.81
C GLU A 125 16.66 -4.05 12.25
N MET A 126 15.51 -4.54 12.72
CA MET A 126 14.87 -5.75 12.21
C MET A 126 14.51 -5.64 10.73
N LEU A 127 13.94 -4.50 10.31
CA LEU A 127 13.61 -4.27 8.91
C LEU A 127 14.86 -4.24 8.01
N GLU A 128 15.94 -3.62 8.46
CA GLU A 128 17.21 -3.61 7.74
C GLU A 128 17.74 -5.04 7.54
N GLU A 129 17.81 -5.81 8.62
CA GLU A 129 18.29 -7.20 8.57
C GLU A 129 17.34 -8.10 7.75
N ALA A 130 16.02 -7.85 7.80
CA ALA A 130 15.05 -8.57 6.98
C ALA A 130 15.29 -8.36 5.48
N VAL A 131 15.58 -7.13 5.05
CA VAL A 131 15.93 -6.83 3.66
C VAL A 131 17.23 -7.56 3.25
N GLU A 132 18.21 -7.62 4.14
CA GLU A 132 19.45 -8.37 3.91
C GLU A 132 19.19 -9.87 3.73
N VAL A 133 18.37 -10.47 4.58
CA VAL A 133 17.92 -11.87 4.46
C VAL A 133 17.22 -12.12 3.13
N ILE A 134 16.28 -11.27 2.75
CA ILE A 134 15.52 -11.39 1.50
C ILE A 134 16.47 -11.35 0.31
N ARG A 135 17.35 -10.35 0.24
CA ARG A 135 18.33 -10.21 -0.86
C ARG A 135 19.32 -11.36 -0.90
N THR A 136 19.74 -11.89 0.25
CA THR A 136 20.62 -13.05 0.33
C THR A 136 19.96 -14.29 -0.28
N LEU A 137 18.71 -14.58 0.08
CA LEU A 137 17.96 -15.71 -0.47
C LEU A 137 17.70 -15.59 -1.98
N TRP A 138 17.52 -14.37 -2.48
CA TRP A 138 17.31 -14.10 -3.91
C TRP A 138 18.58 -14.24 -4.76
N GLN A 139 19.76 -14.42 -4.17
CA GLN A 139 20.96 -14.77 -4.92
C GLN A 139 20.92 -16.19 -5.51
N GLY A 140 19.95 -17.00 -5.07
CA GLY A 140 19.85 -18.39 -5.48
C GLY A 140 20.90 -19.29 -4.81
N GLY A 141 20.86 -20.59 -5.14
CA GLY A 141 21.71 -21.55 -4.47
C GLY A 141 21.33 -21.79 -3.00
N MET A 142 22.21 -22.47 -2.27
CA MET A 142 22.01 -22.73 -0.84
C MET A 142 22.56 -21.55 -0.04
N GLN A 143 21.71 -20.89 0.76
CA GLN A 143 22.04 -19.71 1.53
C GLN A 143 21.84 -19.94 3.03
N SER A 144 22.66 -19.29 3.83
CA SER A 144 22.51 -19.22 5.30
C SER A 144 22.76 -17.79 5.76
N HIS A 145 22.05 -17.38 6.78
CA HIS A 145 22.22 -16.06 7.43
C HIS A 145 22.23 -16.25 8.95
N ARG A 146 23.12 -15.55 9.63
CA ARG A 146 23.19 -15.53 11.10
C ARG A 146 23.35 -14.08 11.55
N GLY A 147 22.23 -13.42 11.74
CA GLY A 147 22.15 -12.05 12.20
C GLY A 147 21.78 -11.93 13.69
N ARG A 148 21.47 -10.72 14.06
CA ARG A 148 21.01 -10.38 15.41
C ARG A 148 19.56 -10.78 15.65
N HIS A 149 18.72 -10.61 14.64
CA HIS A 149 17.28 -10.79 14.72
C HIS A 149 16.79 -12.05 13.98
N TYR A 150 17.48 -12.44 12.91
CA TYR A 150 17.05 -13.57 12.09
C TYR A 150 18.15 -14.60 11.86
N GLN A 151 17.73 -15.84 11.72
CA GLN A 151 18.59 -16.95 11.36
C GLN A 151 17.96 -17.74 10.22
N VAL A 152 18.76 -18.03 9.21
CA VAL A 152 18.41 -18.91 8.09
C VAL A 152 19.52 -19.94 7.92
N GLU A 153 19.14 -21.19 7.79
CA GLU A 153 20.12 -22.26 7.66
C GLU A 153 19.81 -23.17 6.45
N ASN A 154 20.77 -23.25 5.53
CA ASN A 154 20.72 -24.12 4.36
C ASN A 154 19.40 -23.98 3.56
N ALA A 155 18.93 -22.74 3.37
CA ALA A 155 17.70 -22.46 2.64
C ALA A 155 17.98 -22.16 1.16
N ARG A 156 17.06 -22.59 0.29
CA ARG A 156 17.10 -22.29 -1.13
C ARG A 156 15.71 -22.00 -1.67
N ILE A 157 15.58 -20.87 -2.36
CA ILE A 157 14.41 -20.57 -3.18
C ILE A 157 14.67 -21.13 -4.59
N TYR A 158 13.81 -22.02 -5.05
CA TYR A 158 13.96 -22.70 -6.35
C TYR A 158 13.35 -21.90 -7.49
N ASP A 159 12.21 -21.27 -7.26
CA ASP A 159 11.48 -20.48 -8.25
C ASP A 159 11.82 -19.01 -8.06
N LEU A 160 12.87 -18.55 -8.73
CA LEU A 160 13.27 -17.14 -8.78
C LEU A 160 12.85 -16.54 -10.12
N PRO A 161 12.36 -15.28 -10.15
CA PRO A 161 12.08 -14.59 -11.40
C PRO A 161 13.39 -14.24 -12.14
N GLU A 162 13.31 -14.03 -13.46
CA GLU A 162 14.46 -13.55 -14.25
C GLU A 162 14.95 -12.18 -13.78
N GLN A 163 14.02 -11.30 -13.38
CA GLN A 163 14.31 -10.01 -12.77
C GLN A 163 13.75 -10.00 -11.35
N LEU A 164 14.63 -9.78 -10.38
CA LEU A 164 14.24 -9.64 -8.99
C LEU A 164 13.34 -8.42 -8.79
N PRO A 165 12.27 -8.52 -7.99
CA PRO A 165 11.40 -7.39 -7.74
C PRO A 165 12.14 -6.29 -6.97
N PRO A 166 11.93 -5.00 -7.29
CA PRO A 166 12.46 -3.92 -6.48
C PRO A 166 11.81 -3.93 -5.10
N ILE A 167 12.58 -3.48 -4.09
CA ILE A 167 12.13 -3.34 -2.71
C ILE A 167 11.91 -1.86 -2.41
N LEU A 168 10.66 -1.47 -2.14
CA LEU A 168 10.30 -0.14 -1.66
C LEU A 168 10.22 -0.18 -0.14
N ILE A 169 10.78 0.82 0.53
CA ILE A 169 10.75 0.92 1.99
C ILE A 169 9.81 2.04 2.40
N SER A 170 8.87 1.73 3.29
CA SER A 170 7.94 2.71 3.85
C SER A 170 8.53 3.42 5.06
N GLY A 171 8.22 4.71 5.20
CA GLY A 171 8.59 5.49 6.36
C GLY A 171 7.87 6.84 6.43
N PHE A 172 7.63 7.28 7.69
CA PHE A 172 6.94 8.53 7.99
C PHE A 172 7.79 9.53 8.76
N GLY A 173 8.92 9.10 9.31
CA GLY A 173 9.81 9.95 10.09
C GLY A 173 11.24 9.93 9.56
N SER A 174 12.07 10.85 10.01
CA SER A 174 13.44 11.05 9.51
C SER A 174 14.32 9.79 9.58
N LYS A 175 14.18 8.96 10.64
CA LYS A 175 14.94 7.70 10.80
C LYS A 175 14.53 6.68 9.73
N SER A 176 13.22 6.48 9.51
CA SER A 176 12.71 5.53 8.53
C SER A 176 12.97 6.00 7.09
N THR A 177 12.87 7.29 6.81
CA THR A 177 13.23 7.88 5.51
C THR A 177 14.72 7.68 5.20
N SER A 178 15.62 7.91 6.18
CA SER A 178 17.05 7.65 6.04
C SER A 178 17.37 6.17 5.84
N LEU A 179 16.64 5.28 6.53
CA LEU A 179 16.75 3.85 6.31
C LEU A 179 16.32 3.49 4.88
N ALA A 180 15.16 3.99 4.42
CA ALA A 180 14.66 3.78 3.06
C ALA A 180 15.68 4.19 2.00
N ALA A 181 16.30 5.36 2.16
CA ALA A 181 17.34 5.84 1.22
C ALA A 181 18.53 4.89 1.15
N ARG A 182 18.92 4.28 2.28
CA ARG A 182 20.08 3.39 2.38
C ARG A 182 19.82 2.00 1.85
N ILE A 183 18.69 1.37 2.21
CA ILE A 183 18.46 -0.05 1.90
C ILE A 183 17.42 -0.29 0.80
N GLY A 184 16.54 0.68 0.48
CA GLY A 184 15.47 0.52 -0.51
C GLY A 184 15.94 0.76 -1.94
N ASP A 185 15.24 0.15 -2.89
CA ASP A 185 15.32 0.49 -4.33
C ASP A 185 14.35 1.64 -4.66
N GLY A 186 13.43 1.96 -3.74
CA GLY A 186 12.50 3.08 -3.76
C GLY A 186 11.96 3.37 -2.36
N TYR A 187 11.16 4.42 -2.27
CA TYR A 187 10.50 4.91 -1.05
C TYR A 187 9.00 4.95 -1.25
N CYS A 188 8.24 4.62 -0.23
CA CYS A 188 6.79 4.78 -0.24
C CYS A 188 6.29 5.37 1.08
N THR A 189 5.29 6.25 0.98
CA THR A 189 4.68 6.92 2.14
C THR A 189 3.24 7.32 1.82
N VAL A 190 2.54 7.90 2.78
CA VAL A 190 1.23 8.53 2.60
C VAL A 190 1.33 10.02 2.93
N GLY A 191 0.44 10.82 2.35
CA GLY A 191 0.49 12.28 2.47
C GLY A 191 1.51 12.95 1.54
N PRO A 192 1.23 14.18 1.06
CA PRO A 192 2.07 14.92 0.12
C PRO A 192 3.23 15.65 0.82
N ASP A 193 4.08 14.93 1.55
CA ASP A 193 5.20 15.47 2.31
C ASP A 193 6.44 15.72 1.43
N ALA A 194 6.57 16.94 0.92
CA ALA A 194 7.69 17.38 0.08
C ALA A 194 9.04 17.32 0.83
N GLU A 195 9.08 17.56 2.14
CA GLU A 195 10.31 17.52 2.93
C GLU A 195 10.82 16.08 3.05
N ALA A 196 9.93 15.10 3.27
CA ALA A 196 10.30 13.69 3.32
C ALA A 196 10.80 13.20 1.96
N VAL A 197 10.15 13.62 0.85
CA VAL A 197 10.60 13.29 -0.51
C VAL A 197 11.97 13.87 -0.82
N GLU A 198 12.21 15.14 -0.52
CA GLU A 198 13.52 15.80 -0.72
C GLU A 198 14.60 15.15 0.15
N SER A 199 14.29 14.88 1.41
CA SER A 199 15.20 14.19 2.34
C SER A 199 15.59 12.81 1.81
N PHE A 200 14.63 12.03 1.30
CA PHE A 200 14.92 10.73 0.69
C PHE A 200 15.82 10.90 -0.56
N ARG A 201 15.42 11.76 -1.50
CA ARG A 201 16.16 11.95 -2.77
C ARG A 201 17.59 12.41 -2.56
N SER A 202 17.81 13.34 -1.63
CA SER A 202 19.16 13.84 -1.31
C SER A 202 20.08 12.76 -0.74
N GLN A 203 19.55 11.85 0.08
CA GLN A 203 20.30 10.74 0.68
C GLN A 203 20.45 9.53 -0.25
N ALA A 204 19.47 9.27 -1.10
CA ALA A 204 19.44 8.11 -2.00
C ALA A 204 20.32 8.27 -3.26
N GLY A 205 20.84 9.45 -3.54
CA GLY A 205 21.69 9.73 -4.71
C GLY A 205 20.94 9.93 -6.02
N GLY A 206 19.62 10.16 -5.99
CA GLY A 206 18.77 10.42 -7.16
C GLY A 206 18.30 9.14 -7.89
N GLY A 207 17.26 9.26 -8.71
CA GLY A 207 16.79 8.19 -9.60
C GLY A 207 15.99 7.04 -8.97
N LYS A 208 15.91 6.96 -7.64
CA LYS A 208 15.06 5.98 -6.97
C LYS A 208 13.61 6.45 -6.95
N LEU A 209 12.69 5.50 -7.15
CA LEU A 209 11.25 5.73 -7.17
C LEU A 209 10.73 6.27 -5.83
N VAL A 210 9.84 7.26 -5.90
CA VAL A 210 9.04 7.72 -4.75
C VAL A 210 7.56 7.51 -5.08
N ALA A 211 6.88 6.70 -4.28
CA ALA A 211 5.48 6.37 -4.45
C ALA A 211 4.65 6.82 -3.25
N GLY A 212 3.47 7.37 -3.52
CA GLY A 212 2.54 7.88 -2.52
C GLY A 212 1.25 7.08 -2.45
N GLY A 213 0.64 7.01 -1.26
CA GLY A 213 -0.72 6.54 -1.05
C GLY A 213 -1.65 7.68 -0.66
N MET A 214 -2.84 7.74 -1.23
CA MET A 214 -3.89 8.71 -0.93
C MET A 214 -5.22 7.99 -0.75
N LYS A 215 -6.02 8.43 0.22
CA LYS A 215 -7.42 8.03 0.33
C LYS A 215 -8.32 9.05 -0.36
N ALA A 216 -9.42 8.59 -0.95
CA ALA A 216 -10.46 9.39 -1.54
C ALA A 216 -11.82 8.76 -1.22
N CYS A 217 -12.87 9.55 -1.19
CA CYS A 217 -14.22 9.05 -1.02
C CYS A 217 -15.18 9.72 -2.02
N VAL A 218 -15.38 9.07 -3.14
CA VAL A 218 -16.41 9.45 -4.11
C VAL A 218 -17.75 8.91 -3.64
N ALA A 219 -18.72 9.78 -3.47
CA ALA A 219 -20.10 9.46 -3.11
C ALA A 219 -21.05 10.45 -3.79
N LYS A 220 -22.36 10.29 -3.63
CA LYS A 220 -23.37 11.16 -4.27
C LYS A 220 -23.27 12.60 -3.77
N THR A 221 -22.93 12.79 -2.51
CA THR A 221 -22.72 14.10 -1.87
C THR A 221 -21.43 14.09 -1.05
N GLU A 222 -20.92 15.29 -0.76
CA GLU A 222 -19.77 15.46 0.14
C GLU A 222 -20.07 14.97 1.56
N GLU A 223 -21.31 15.23 2.04
CA GLU A 223 -21.74 14.82 3.38
C GLU A 223 -21.75 13.28 3.51
N GLU A 224 -22.33 12.56 2.55
CA GLU A 224 -22.31 11.09 2.51
C GLU A 224 -20.87 10.55 2.48
N ALA A 225 -19.98 11.20 1.73
CA ALA A 225 -18.58 10.83 1.68
C ALA A 225 -17.88 11.00 3.04
N ARG A 226 -18.07 12.16 3.70
CA ARG A 226 -17.50 12.44 5.03
C ARG A 226 -18.00 11.46 6.11
N GLU A 227 -19.27 11.13 6.09
CA GLU A 227 -19.86 10.13 7.00
C GLU A 227 -19.24 8.74 6.74
N THR A 228 -19.03 8.37 5.47
CA THR A 228 -18.39 7.09 5.08
C THR A 228 -16.94 7.05 5.56
N VAL A 229 -16.18 8.12 5.37
CA VAL A 229 -14.80 8.22 5.87
C VAL A 229 -14.77 8.09 7.40
N TYR A 230 -15.62 8.83 8.11
CA TYR A 230 -15.67 8.76 9.58
C TYR A 230 -16.03 7.35 10.09
N ARG A 231 -16.95 6.68 9.44
CA ARG A 231 -17.36 5.32 9.82
C ARG A 231 -16.26 4.29 9.60
N LEU A 232 -15.53 4.38 8.47
CA LEU A 232 -14.58 3.35 8.05
C LEU A 232 -13.13 3.67 8.44
N TRP A 233 -12.72 4.95 8.44
CA TRP A 233 -11.33 5.38 8.63
C TRP A 233 -11.14 6.49 9.67
N PRO A 234 -11.83 6.45 10.83
CA PRO A 234 -11.63 7.49 11.85
C PRO A 234 -10.23 7.46 12.46
N ASN A 235 -9.53 6.34 12.37
CA ASN A 235 -8.17 6.14 12.85
C ASN A 235 -7.11 6.99 12.13
N GLU A 236 -7.39 7.49 10.91
CA GLU A 236 -6.45 8.37 10.18
C GLU A 236 -6.18 9.69 10.93
N ALA A 237 -7.14 10.16 11.71
CA ALA A 237 -7.00 11.38 12.52
C ALA A 237 -6.36 11.14 13.90
N LEU A 238 -5.95 9.91 14.23
CA LEU A 238 -5.30 9.64 15.51
C LEU A 238 -3.87 10.21 15.53
N PRO A 239 -3.52 11.00 16.56
CA PRO A 239 -2.24 11.70 16.58
C PRO A 239 -1.06 10.81 16.95
N GLY A 240 0.11 11.18 16.47
CA GLY A 240 1.40 10.65 16.91
C GLY A 240 1.62 9.18 16.55
N GLU A 241 2.05 8.39 17.54
CA GLU A 241 2.41 6.97 17.34
C GLU A 241 1.24 6.00 17.59
N LEU A 242 0.01 6.48 17.82
CA LEU A 242 -1.12 5.63 18.19
C LEU A 242 -1.38 4.53 17.16
N ALA A 243 -1.33 4.86 15.87
CA ALA A 243 -1.49 3.87 14.79
C ALA A 243 -0.45 2.74 14.84
N GLN A 244 0.73 2.97 15.42
CA GLN A 244 1.79 1.96 15.50
C GLN A 244 1.76 1.12 16.78
N VAL A 245 1.10 1.60 17.85
CA VAL A 245 1.20 0.97 19.17
C VAL A 245 -0.10 0.37 19.67
N LEU A 246 -1.25 0.77 19.16
CA LEU A 246 -2.53 0.18 19.53
C LEU A 246 -2.64 -1.25 18.99
N PRO A 247 -2.95 -2.25 19.85
CA PRO A 247 -2.79 -3.64 19.46
C PRO A 247 -4.04 -4.31 18.89
N THR A 248 -5.23 -3.73 19.01
CA THR A 248 -6.47 -4.38 18.55
C THR A 248 -7.47 -3.40 17.94
N PRO A 249 -8.38 -3.86 17.06
CA PRO A 249 -9.47 -3.01 16.53
C PRO A 249 -10.26 -2.29 17.62
N ALA A 250 -10.60 -2.96 18.72
CA ALA A 250 -11.31 -2.34 19.84
C ALA A 250 -10.57 -1.15 20.48
N HIS A 251 -9.23 -1.14 20.50
CA HIS A 251 -8.48 0.01 20.97
C HIS A 251 -8.52 1.17 19.97
N PHE A 252 -8.51 0.88 18.69
CA PHE A 252 -8.68 1.91 17.65
C PHE A 252 -10.08 2.52 17.70
N GLU A 253 -11.13 1.70 17.88
CA GLU A 253 -12.51 2.18 18.04
C GLU A 253 -12.63 3.12 19.25
N GLN A 254 -12.10 2.71 20.42
CA GLN A 254 -12.10 3.56 21.62
C GLN A 254 -11.32 4.86 21.42
N ALA A 255 -10.15 4.83 20.78
CA ALA A 255 -9.38 6.03 20.51
C ALA A 255 -10.09 6.96 19.52
N SER A 256 -10.79 6.39 18.55
CA SER A 256 -11.54 7.12 17.51
C SER A 256 -12.82 7.78 18.03
N GLU A 257 -13.33 7.42 19.21
CA GLU A 257 -14.43 8.15 19.87
C GLU A 257 -14.09 9.65 20.12
N LEU A 258 -12.81 9.99 20.13
CA LEU A 258 -12.34 11.37 20.32
C LEU A 258 -12.21 12.16 19.00
N VAL A 259 -12.41 11.51 17.87
CA VAL A 259 -12.28 12.08 16.52
C VAL A 259 -13.63 12.54 16.02
N SER A 260 -13.71 13.72 15.40
CA SER A 260 -14.92 14.19 14.69
C SER A 260 -14.90 13.76 13.21
N ALA A 261 -16.06 13.79 12.57
CA ALA A 261 -16.17 13.52 11.14
C ALA A 261 -15.37 14.51 10.29
N GLU A 262 -15.29 15.79 10.71
CA GLU A 262 -14.47 16.81 10.07
C GLU A 262 -12.98 16.44 10.14
N GLN A 263 -12.51 16.05 11.33
CA GLN A 263 -11.10 15.65 11.51
C GLN A 263 -10.75 14.40 10.68
N ALA A 264 -11.61 13.37 10.71
CA ALA A 264 -11.37 12.13 9.95
C ALA A 264 -11.31 12.36 8.43
N SER A 265 -12.02 13.37 7.92
CA SER A 265 -12.12 13.66 6.48
C SER A 265 -11.32 14.89 6.03
N GLU A 266 -10.50 15.49 6.89
CA GLU A 266 -9.79 16.74 6.59
C GLU A 266 -8.90 16.62 5.35
N ASP A 267 -8.11 15.54 5.28
CA ASP A 267 -7.14 15.27 4.20
C ASP A 267 -7.71 14.34 3.11
N VAL A 268 -9.00 13.97 3.17
CA VAL A 268 -9.63 13.07 2.20
C VAL A 268 -10.48 13.87 1.22
N PRO A 269 -10.20 13.86 -0.09
CA PRO A 269 -11.08 14.47 -1.09
C PRO A 269 -12.43 13.73 -1.13
N CYS A 270 -13.45 14.36 -0.54
CA CYS A 270 -14.79 13.82 -0.37
C CYS A 270 -15.75 14.36 -1.43
N GLY A 271 -16.63 13.49 -1.97
CA GLY A 271 -17.73 13.86 -2.85
C GLY A 271 -17.46 13.64 -4.34
N PRO A 272 -18.42 14.00 -5.21
CA PRO A 272 -18.39 13.70 -6.62
C PRO A 272 -17.63 14.73 -7.48
N ASP A 273 -17.11 15.82 -6.89
CA ASP A 273 -16.45 16.89 -7.63
C ASP A 273 -15.06 16.47 -8.11
N PRO A 274 -14.82 16.38 -9.45
CA PRO A 274 -13.53 15.98 -10.00
C PRO A 274 -12.41 16.98 -9.68
N GLU A 275 -12.69 18.29 -9.58
CA GLU A 275 -11.65 19.29 -9.31
C GLU A 275 -11.04 19.09 -7.92
N ARG A 276 -11.83 18.70 -6.93
CA ARG A 276 -11.35 18.38 -5.58
C ARG A 276 -10.39 17.18 -5.58
N GLN A 277 -10.68 16.14 -6.39
CA GLN A 277 -9.81 15.00 -6.58
C GLN A 277 -8.49 15.41 -7.26
N LEU A 278 -8.58 16.26 -8.28
CA LEU A 278 -7.42 16.76 -9.02
C LEU A 278 -6.50 17.63 -8.17
N GLU A 279 -7.06 18.51 -7.32
CA GLU A 279 -6.29 19.32 -6.38
C GLU A 279 -5.48 18.45 -5.41
N ALA A 280 -6.10 17.41 -4.84
CA ALA A 280 -5.42 16.48 -3.95
C ALA A 280 -4.30 15.71 -4.68
N ILE A 281 -4.52 15.25 -5.90
CA ILE A 281 -3.51 14.56 -6.72
C ILE A 281 -2.37 15.51 -7.08
N GLN A 282 -2.68 16.79 -7.41
CA GLN A 282 -1.69 17.79 -7.76
C GLN A 282 -0.73 18.08 -6.61
N ALA A 283 -1.21 18.07 -5.36
CA ALA A 283 -0.36 18.24 -4.18
C ALA A 283 0.77 17.18 -4.10
N TYR A 284 0.49 15.92 -4.47
CA TYR A 284 1.53 14.89 -4.55
C TYR A 284 2.50 15.11 -5.73
N ALA A 285 1.98 15.56 -6.88
CA ALA A 285 2.83 15.89 -8.01
C ALA A 285 3.80 17.04 -7.67
N ASP A 286 3.29 18.09 -7.00
CA ASP A 286 4.08 19.24 -6.55
C ASP A 286 5.10 18.87 -5.46
N ALA A 287 4.76 17.90 -4.61
CA ALA A 287 5.68 17.33 -3.62
C ALA A 287 6.76 16.40 -4.23
N GLY A 288 6.69 16.11 -5.54
CA GLY A 288 7.72 15.38 -6.27
C GLY A 288 7.59 13.87 -6.27
N PHE A 289 6.38 13.33 -6.10
CA PHE A 289 6.11 11.89 -6.23
C PHE A 289 6.15 11.44 -7.70
N ASP A 290 6.65 10.24 -7.94
CA ASP A 290 6.68 9.61 -9.26
C ASP A 290 5.41 8.80 -9.55
N GLU A 291 4.84 8.18 -8.51
CA GLU A 291 3.61 7.37 -8.55
C GLU A 291 2.70 7.73 -7.38
N LEU A 292 1.38 7.72 -7.62
CA LEU A 292 0.36 7.91 -6.59
C LEU A 292 -0.68 6.80 -6.71
N TYR A 293 -0.96 6.13 -5.60
CA TYR A 293 -1.96 5.06 -5.51
C TYR A 293 -3.14 5.53 -4.66
N ILE A 294 -4.34 5.48 -5.23
CA ILE A 294 -5.54 6.08 -4.66
C ILE A 294 -6.50 4.98 -4.22
N GLN A 295 -6.89 5.00 -2.95
CA GLN A 295 -7.88 4.12 -2.35
C GLN A 295 -9.24 4.81 -2.37
N GLN A 296 -10.25 4.18 -2.97
CA GLN A 296 -11.65 4.56 -2.75
C GLN A 296 -12.12 3.98 -1.42
N ILE A 297 -12.54 4.83 -0.51
CA ILE A 297 -13.18 4.43 0.75
C ILE A 297 -14.65 4.08 0.50
N GLY A 298 -15.09 2.94 1.06
CA GLY A 298 -16.47 2.48 0.99
C GLY A 298 -16.84 1.78 -0.32
N ASP A 299 -18.11 1.44 -0.46
CA ASP A 299 -18.64 0.53 -1.47
C ASP A 299 -18.99 1.18 -2.82
N GLN A 300 -18.85 2.49 -2.96
CA GLN A 300 -19.13 3.23 -4.21
C GLN A 300 -17.98 3.07 -5.24
N GLN A 301 -17.59 1.82 -5.50
CA GLN A 301 -16.43 1.52 -6.34
C GLN A 301 -16.70 1.85 -7.82
N GLU A 302 -17.84 1.47 -8.38
CA GLU A 302 -18.20 1.76 -9.78
C GLU A 302 -18.23 3.27 -10.06
N PRO A 303 -18.92 4.12 -9.28
CA PRO A 303 -18.89 5.57 -9.47
C PRO A 303 -17.48 6.17 -9.40
N PHE A 304 -16.63 5.66 -8.51
CA PHE A 304 -15.23 6.07 -8.43
C PHE A 304 -14.47 5.73 -9.72
N PHE A 305 -14.53 4.50 -10.18
CA PHE A 305 -13.84 4.09 -11.40
C PHE A 305 -14.37 4.82 -12.64
N GLU A 306 -15.68 5.09 -12.73
CA GLU A 306 -16.26 5.90 -13.79
C GLU A 306 -15.74 7.34 -13.79
N LEU A 307 -15.73 8.01 -12.64
CA LEU A 307 -15.21 9.37 -12.49
C LEU A 307 -13.73 9.42 -12.89
N TYR A 308 -12.92 8.48 -12.35
CA TYR A 308 -11.48 8.49 -12.60
C TYR A 308 -11.15 8.18 -14.06
N ALA A 309 -11.77 7.17 -14.66
CA ALA A 309 -11.53 6.81 -16.06
C ALA A 309 -11.90 7.92 -17.05
N ASN A 310 -13.00 8.62 -16.79
CA ASN A 310 -13.55 9.60 -17.74
C ASN A 310 -13.04 11.02 -17.51
N GLU A 311 -12.74 11.43 -16.27
CA GLU A 311 -12.46 12.82 -15.94
C GLU A 311 -11.07 13.07 -15.33
N ILE A 312 -10.53 12.11 -14.55
CA ILE A 312 -9.28 12.31 -13.82
C ILE A 312 -8.07 11.80 -14.59
N LEU A 313 -8.03 10.48 -14.89
CA LEU A 313 -6.87 9.84 -15.52
C LEU A 313 -6.49 10.45 -16.88
N PRO A 314 -7.43 10.91 -17.75
CA PRO A 314 -7.06 11.56 -18.99
C PRO A 314 -6.19 12.81 -18.81
N ARG A 315 -6.29 13.50 -17.67
CA ARG A 315 -5.49 14.71 -17.40
C ARG A 315 -4.03 14.43 -17.05
N PHE A 316 -3.70 13.17 -16.71
CA PHE A 316 -2.34 12.72 -16.36
C PHE A 316 -1.72 11.81 -17.42
N ASN A 317 -2.47 11.42 -18.44
CA ASN A 317 -2.08 10.44 -19.47
C ASN A 317 -1.89 11.06 -20.85
N ASP A 318 -1.05 12.08 -21.00
CA ASP A 318 -0.77 12.77 -22.29
C ASP A 318 -0.26 11.85 -23.42
N SER A 319 0.07 10.58 -23.15
CA SER A 319 0.67 9.64 -24.11
C SER A 319 -0.09 8.34 -24.33
N LYS A 320 -1.23 8.10 -23.66
CA LYS A 320 -2.05 6.91 -23.88
C LYS A 320 -3.18 7.20 -24.89
N PRO A 321 -3.49 6.29 -25.86
CA PRO A 321 -4.68 6.44 -26.70
C PRO A 321 -5.92 6.50 -25.81
N GLN A 322 -6.83 7.46 -26.07
CA GLN A 322 -8.10 7.58 -25.37
C GLN A 322 -8.84 6.24 -25.47
N GLN A 323 -8.97 5.56 -24.35
CA GLN A 323 -9.87 4.42 -24.22
C GLN A 323 -11.30 4.97 -24.30
N GLY A 324 -12.23 4.21 -24.94
CA GLY A 324 -13.64 4.61 -24.99
C GLY A 324 -14.22 4.80 -23.60
N VAL A 325 -15.35 5.52 -23.52
CA VAL A 325 -16.04 5.82 -22.26
C VAL A 325 -16.16 4.57 -21.40
N PHE A 326 -15.61 4.61 -20.21
CA PHE A 326 -15.72 3.51 -19.24
C PHE A 326 -17.17 3.45 -18.73
N VAL A 327 -17.80 2.29 -18.85
CA VAL A 327 -19.13 2.01 -18.32
C VAL A 327 -18.99 0.80 -17.42
N GLY A 328 -19.27 0.95 -16.13
CA GLY A 328 -19.16 -0.12 -15.15
C GLY A 328 -20.00 -1.35 -15.51
N GLU A 329 -19.62 -2.52 -15.03
CA GLU A 329 -20.28 -3.81 -15.35
C GLU A 329 -21.78 -3.85 -14.99
N GLY A 330 -22.25 -3.00 -14.08
CA GLY A 330 -23.66 -2.91 -13.65
C GLY A 330 -24.61 -2.24 -14.65
N ALA A 331 -24.13 -1.61 -15.71
CA ALA A 331 -24.96 -0.91 -16.70
C ALA A 331 -25.36 -1.77 -17.91
N ARG A 332 -24.98 -3.03 -17.95
CA ARG A 332 -25.42 -3.99 -18.98
C ARG A 332 -26.56 -4.84 -18.44
N ALA A 333 -27.79 -4.30 -18.52
CA ALA A 333 -29.04 -5.05 -18.35
C ALA A 333 -29.47 -5.67 -19.67
#